data_0afbcbd339ef128b2de8a75f53c98aee
#
_entry.id   0afbcbd339ef128b2de8a75f53c98aee
#
_cell.length_a   1.000
_cell.length_b   1.000
_cell.length_c   1.000
_cell.angle_alpha   90.00
_cell.angle_beta   90.00
_cell.angle_gamma   90.00
#
_symmetry.space_group_name_H-M   'P 1'
#
loop_
_entity.id
_entity.type
_entity.pdbx_description
1 polymer ?
#
loop_
_entity_poly.entity_id
_entity_poly.type
_entity_poly.pdbx_seq_one_letter_code
_entity_poly.pdbx_strand_id
1 'polypeptide(L)'
;MALNLLEELRETKEIAERKAARKTSKLKPLLEKCIKNQEFSIHEAMERYEGKCYRNSIMFQIPIDLLDLSRSELTPLIHHKLVQAMKEVTGAKNLYFMDVGSSNTAYFKINMSEETSELFETAIKTNILHDTDLLIKEKLLEAASDGVNNGKQSLMDYCGCSLFPLYDRHSQWLKETIEKLYESRGISLKLNTEEPSMEFSWK
;
A
#
# COMPACT_ATOMS: atom_id res chain seq x y z
N MET A 1 -37.84 37.28 4.16
CA MET A 1 -37.57 35.95 4.72
C MET A 1 -36.62 35.09 3.88
N ALA A 2 -36.76 34.98 2.55
CA ALA A 2 -35.88 34.15 1.72
C ALA A 2 -34.40 34.65 1.64
N LEU A 3 -34.15 35.96 1.72
CA LEU A 3 -32.79 36.54 1.73
C LEU A 3 -32.05 36.18 3.01
N ASN A 4 -32.70 36.10 4.14
CA ASN A 4 -32.10 35.75 5.43
C ASN A 4 -31.61 34.30 5.45
N LEU A 5 -32.36 33.36 4.87
CA LEU A 5 -31.99 31.95 4.80
C LEU A 5 -30.73 31.73 3.89
N LEU A 6 -30.64 32.46 2.80
CA LEU A 6 -29.47 32.37 1.91
C LEU A 6 -28.21 32.90 2.57
N GLU A 7 -28.29 33.95 3.36
CA GLU A 7 -27.16 34.48 4.13
C GLU A 7 -26.73 33.49 5.21
N GLU A 8 -27.68 32.94 5.98
CA GLU A 8 -27.40 31.91 6.99
C GLU A 8 -26.72 30.67 6.39
N LEU A 9 -27.17 30.22 5.22
CA LEU A 9 -26.54 29.09 4.51
C LEU A 9 -25.11 29.40 4.06
N ARG A 10 -24.88 30.63 3.57
CA ARG A 10 -23.53 31.06 3.18
C ARG A 10 -22.59 31.15 4.38
N GLU A 11 -23.03 31.78 5.46
CA GLU A 11 -22.23 31.87 6.70
C GLU A 11 -21.92 30.50 7.29
N THR A 12 -22.94 29.62 7.34
CA THR A 12 -22.77 28.25 7.82
C THR A 12 -21.72 27.47 6.97
N LYS A 13 -21.79 27.63 5.64
CA LYS A 13 -20.81 27.03 4.71
C LYS A 13 -19.42 27.58 4.95
N GLU A 14 -19.26 28.90 5.06
CA GLU A 14 -17.94 29.51 5.31
C GLU A 14 -17.34 29.08 6.65
N ILE A 15 -18.14 28.95 7.69
CA ILE A 15 -17.68 28.44 9.00
C ILE A 15 -17.22 26.99 8.88
N ALA A 16 -17.96 26.15 8.16
CA ALA A 16 -17.58 24.76 7.93
C ALA A 16 -16.28 24.67 7.12
N GLU A 17 -16.13 25.46 6.07
CA GLU A 17 -14.91 25.54 5.24
C GLU A 17 -13.69 26.01 6.03
N ARG A 18 -13.83 27.04 6.87
CA ARG A 18 -12.75 27.52 7.77
C ARG A 18 -12.33 26.47 8.79
N LYS A 19 -13.31 25.77 9.40
CA LYS A 19 -13.01 24.66 10.32
C LYS A 19 -12.29 23.52 9.61
N ALA A 20 -12.77 23.10 8.44
CA ALA A 20 -12.13 22.09 7.63
C ALA A 20 -10.72 22.50 7.21
N ALA A 21 -10.51 23.74 6.75
CA ALA A 21 -9.21 24.26 6.36
C ALA A 21 -8.19 24.21 7.51
N ARG A 22 -8.60 24.58 8.73
CA ARG A 22 -7.74 24.48 9.92
C ARG A 22 -7.34 23.04 10.24
N LYS A 23 -8.28 22.10 10.16
CA LYS A 23 -8.02 20.68 10.40
C LYS A 23 -7.14 20.05 9.33
N THR A 24 -7.37 20.44 8.08
CA THR A 24 -6.67 19.83 6.94
C THR A 24 -5.35 20.51 6.56
N SER A 25 -5.02 21.64 7.16
CA SER A 25 -3.77 22.38 6.85
C SER A 25 -2.50 21.56 7.07
N LYS A 26 -2.54 20.57 7.96
CA LYS A 26 -1.40 19.69 8.28
C LYS A 26 -1.47 18.34 7.57
N LEU A 27 -2.53 18.04 6.82
CA LEU A 27 -2.70 16.70 6.23
C LEU A 27 -1.57 16.32 5.30
N LYS A 28 -1.18 17.22 4.40
CA LYS A 28 -0.12 16.93 3.44
C LYS A 28 1.21 16.55 4.13
N PRO A 29 1.78 17.37 5.04
CA PRO A 29 3.02 16.99 5.72
C PRO A 29 2.90 15.76 6.61
N LEU A 30 1.73 15.49 7.21
CA LEU A 30 1.52 14.25 7.96
C LEU A 30 1.49 13.02 7.04
N LEU A 31 0.82 13.11 5.90
CA LEU A 31 0.81 12.04 4.89
C LEU A 31 2.21 11.80 4.30
N GLU A 32 2.96 12.85 3.99
CA GLU A 32 4.35 12.74 3.55
C GLU A 32 5.21 12.05 4.61
N LYS A 33 5.02 12.37 5.89
CA LYS A 33 5.70 11.72 7.00
C LYS A 33 5.34 10.24 7.09
N CYS A 34 4.03 9.90 7.07
CA CYS A 34 3.57 8.51 7.08
C CYS A 34 4.19 7.70 5.94
N ILE A 35 4.16 8.22 4.73
CA ILE A 35 4.74 7.56 3.54
C ILE A 35 6.25 7.39 3.70
N LYS A 36 6.97 8.43 4.09
CA LYS A 36 8.41 8.39 4.28
C LYS A 36 8.85 7.40 5.36
N ASN A 37 8.12 7.36 6.47
CA ASN A 37 8.44 6.49 7.59
C ASN A 37 7.80 5.11 7.47
N GLN A 38 7.00 4.87 6.41
CA GLN A 38 6.27 3.61 6.20
C GLN A 38 5.35 3.25 7.38
N GLU A 39 4.75 4.26 8.00
CA GLU A 39 3.80 4.11 9.12
C GLU A 39 2.40 3.66 8.64
N PHE A 40 2.28 3.19 7.42
CA PHE A 40 1.04 2.68 6.84
C PHE A 40 1.21 1.24 6.37
N SER A 41 0.14 0.48 6.47
CA SER A 41 0.11 -0.89 5.97
C SER A 41 -0.33 -0.91 4.51
N ILE A 42 0.44 -1.54 3.64
CA ILE A 42 0.08 -1.76 2.24
C ILE A 42 -0.66 -3.09 2.15
N HIS A 43 -1.93 -3.03 1.70
CA HIS A 43 -2.70 -4.22 1.34
C HIS A 43 -2.78 -4.35 -0.17
N GLU A 44 -2.50 -5.54 -0.65
CA GLU A 44 -2.60 -5.86 -2.05
C GLU A 44 -4.04 -6.21 -2.43
N ALA A 45 -4.57 -5.55 -3.44
CA ALA A 45 -5.81 -5.95 -4.06
C ALA A 45 -5.50 -6.93 -5.19
N MET A 46 -6.03 -8.14 -5.07
CA MET A 46 -5.90 -9.18 -6.09
C MET A 46 -7.13 -9.17 -6.98
N GLU A 47 -6.94 -8.97 -8.28
CA GLU A 47 -8.00 -9.16 -9.28
C GLU A 47 -7.78 -10.52 -9.94
N ARG A 48 -8.82 -11.34 -9.93
CA ARG A 48 -8.83 -12.63 -10.64
C ARG A 48 -9.38 -12.40 -12.04
N TYR A 49 -8.59 -12.73 -13.04
CA TYR A 49 -9.02 -12.75 -14.43
C TYR A 49 -8.56 -14.06 -15.07
N GLU A 50 -9.48 -14.82 -15.64
CA GLU A 50 -9.23 -16.12 -16.31
C GLU A 50 -8.39 -17.12 -15.51
N GLY A 51 -8.59 -17.19 -14.20
CA GLY A 51 -7.87 -18.11 -13.32
C GLY A 51 -6.44 -17.67 -12.97
N LYS A 52 -5.99 -16.51 -13.42
CA LYS A 52 -4.72 -15.88 -13.02
C LYS A 52 -4.98 -14.78 -12.01
N CYS A 53 -4.09 -14.64 -11.03
CA CYS A 53 -4.13 -13.54 -10.08
C CYS A 53 -3.26 -12.40 -10.60
N TYR A 54 -3.89 -11.27 -10.94
CA TYR A 54 -3.21 -10.05 -11.31
C TYR A 54 -3.28 -9.04 -10.17
N ARG A 55 -2.15 -8.43 -9.87
CA ARG A 55 -2.04 -7.37 -8.86
C ARG A 55 -1.77 -6.06 -9.58
N ASN A 56 -2.83 -5.38 -9.97
CA ASN A 56 -2.75 -4.11 -10.68
C ASN A 56 -3.14 -2.91 -9.80
N SER A 57 -3.50 -3.15 -8.54
CA SER A 57 -3.81 -2.08 -7.60
C SER A 57 -3.28 -2.38 -6.19
N ILE A 58 -2.94 -1.31 -5.47
CA ILE A 58 -2.59 -1.36 -4.06
C ILE A 58 -3.73 -0.76 -3.24
N MET A 59 -4.16 -1.50 -2.21
CA MET A 59 -4.91 -0.93 -1.10
C MET A 59 -3.95 -0.63 0.04
N PHE A 60 -3.98 0.58 0.55
CA PHE A 60 -3.22 0.93 1.74
C PHE A 60 -4.10 1.56 2.80
N GLN A 61 -3.65 1.38 4.02
CA GLN A 61 -4.36 1.77 5.22
C GLN A 61 -3.52 2.82 5.94
N ILE A 62 -4.17 3.91 6.30
CA ILE A 62 -3.55 4.96 7.11
C ILE A 62 -4.40 5.13 8.36
N PRO A 63 -3.85 4.86 9.56
CA PRO A 63 -4.51 5.20 10.80
C PRO A 63 -4.81 6.70 10.85
N ILE A 64 -6.08 7.08 11.05
CA ILE A 64 -6.47 8.50 11.01
C ILE A 64 -5.89 9.29 12.17
N ASP A 65 -5.50 8.62 13.25
CA ASP A 65 -4.83 9.23 14.39
C ASP A 65 -3.47 9.82 13.98
N LEU A 66 -2.76 9.18 13.04
CA LEU A 66 -1.51 9.71 12.46
C LEU A 66 -1.72 10.98 11.65
N LEU A 67 -2.95 11.25 11.25
CA LEU A 67 -3.36 12.44 10.52
C LEU A 67 -3.93 13.54 11.44
N ASP A 68 -3.85 13.35 12.76
CA ASP A 68 -4.44 14.25 13.75
C ASP A 68 -5.96 14.42 13.55
N LEU A 69 -6.64 13.32 13.15
CA LEU A 69 -8.07 13.26 12.89
C LEU A 69 -8.73 12.19 13.75
N SER A 70 -9.98 12.45 14.14
CA SER A 70 -10.87 11.45 14.72
C SER A 70 -11.98 11.08 13.72
N ARG A 71 -12.60 9.91 13.91
CA ARG A 71 -13.70 9.45 13.06
C ARG A 71 -14.88 10.43 13.01
N SER A 72 -15.19 11.09 14.12
CA SER A 72 -16.27 12.07 14.21
C SER A 72 -15.98 13.36 13.44
N GLU A 73 -14.70 13.61 13.11
CA GLU A 73 -14.27 14.78 12.35
C GLU A 73 -14.25 14.54 10.84
N LEU A 74 -14.39 13.29 10.39
CA LEU A 74 -14.41 12.93 8.98
C LEU A 74 -15.73 13.31 8.31
N THR A 75 -16.00 14.61 8.25
CA THR A 75 -17.09 15.14 7.45
C THR A 75 -16.81 14.96 5.95
N PRO A 76 -17.82 14.98 5.06
CA PRO A 76 -17.62 14.90 3.61
C PRO A 76 -16.58 15.90 3.08
N LEU A 77 -16.52 17.09 3.66
CA LEU A 77 -15.56 18.13 3.28
C LEU A 77 -14.13 17.76 3.67
N ILE A 78 -13.90 17.27 4.89
CA ILE A 78 -12.57 16.81 5.35
C ILE A 78 -12.14 15.59 4.54
N HIS A 79 -13.07 14.69 4.26
CA HIS A 79 -12.86 13.54 3.40
C HIS A 79 -12.35 13.94 2.00
N HIS A 80 -13.04 14.88 1.36
CA HIS A 80 -12.60 15.41 0.06
C HIS A 80 -11.18 16.01 0.13
N LYS A 81 -10.88 16.77 1.18
CA LYS A 81 -9.55 17.35 1.41
C LYS A 81 -8.48 16.28 1.67
N LEU A 82 -8.81 15.23 2.38
CA LEU A 82 -7.92 14.10 2.62
C LEU A 82 -7.56 13.38 1.31
N VAL A 83 -8.55 13.08 0.47
CA VAL A 83 -8.34 12.47 -0.86
C VAL A 83 -7.48 13.40 -1.74
N GLN A 84 -7.74 14.69 -1.73
CA GLN A 84 -6.95 15.66 -2.49
C GLN A 84 -5.48 15.69 -2.02
N ALA A 85 -5.25 15.76 -0.71
CA ALA A 85 -3.91 15.74 -0.14
C ALA A 85 -3.17 14.43 -0.47
N MET A 86 -3.87 13.29 -0.42
CA MET A 86 -3.30 12.00 -0.82
C MET A 86 -2.90 11.97 -2.30
N LYS A 87 -3.73 12.49 -3.20
CA LYS A 87 -3.38 12.61 -4.63
C LYS A 87 -2.13 13.47 -4.84
N GLU A 88 -2.02 14.58 -4.12
CA GLU A 88 -0.85 15.46 -4.21
C GLU A 88 0.44 14.77 -3.72
N VAL A 89 0.37 14.03 -2.61
CA VAL A 89 1.54 13.38 -2.02
C VAL A 89 1.95 12.15 -2.83
N THR A 90 0.99 11.34 -3.28
CA THR A 90 1.27 10.12 -4.03
C THR A 90 1.52 10.36 -5.51
N GLY A 91 1.06 11.47 -6.06
CA GLY A 91 1.05 11.72 -7.51
C GLY A 91 0.02 10.89 -8.28
N ALA A 92 -0.76 10.06 -7.58
CA ALA A 92 -1.71 9.16 -8.23
C ALA A 92 -2.94 9.92 -8.76
N LYS A 93 -3.27 9.73 -10.05
CA LYS A 93 -4.43 10.36 -10.69
C LYS A 93 -5.74 9.70 -10.24
N ASN A 94 -5.77 8.36 -10.20
CA ASN A 94 -6.93 7.55 -9.85
C ASN A 94 -6.76 6.93 -8.46
N LEU A 95 -6.91 7.77 -7.46
CA LEU A 95 -6.95 7.37 -6.07
C LEU A 95 -8.41 7.33 -5.62
N TYR A 96 -8.81 6.18 -5.09
CA TYR A 96 -10.14 5.96 -4.54
C TYR A 96 -10.04 5.83 -3.03
N PHE A 97 -10.85 6.61 -2.33
CA PHE A 97 -11.09 6.38 -0.92
C PHE A 97 -12.21 5.36 -0.79
N MET A 98 -12.01 4.34 -0.01
CA MET A 98 -12.99 3.27 0.13
C MET A 98 -13.86 3.43 1.36
N ASP A 99 -13.29 3.59 2.53
CA ASP A 99 -14.03 3.81 3.79
C ASP A 99 -13.05 4.06 4.96
N VAL A 100 -13.62 4.40 6.12
CA VAL A 100 -12.93 4.32 7.41
C VAL A 100 -13.48 3.10 8.16
N GLY A 101 -12.65 2.07 8.22
CA GLY A 101 -13.01 0.84 8.92
C GLY A 101 -13.24 1.06 10.42
N SER A 102 -13.74 0.01 11.09
CA SER A 102 -13.99 0.02 12.55
C SER A 102 -12.73 0.30 13.38
N SER A 103 -11.55 0.07 12.81
CA SER A 103 -10.22 0.29 13.42
C SER A 103 -9.70 1.72 13.33
N ASN A 104 -10.52 2.71 13.03
CA ASN A 104 -10.06 4.10 12.83
C ASN A 104 -9.00 4.25 11.72
N THR A 105 -9.10 3.45 10.68
CA THR A 105 -8.13 3.41 9.60
C THR A 105 -8.79 3.82 8.28
N ALA A 106 -8.17 4.77 7.60
CA ALA A 106 -8.59 5.21 6.27
C ALA A 106 -8.04 4.25 5.20
N TYR A 107 -8.90 3.76 4.33
CA TYR A 107 -8.57 2.84 3.25
C TYR A 107 -8.54 3.56 1.91
N PHE A 108 -7.43 3.42 1.21
CA PHE A 108 -7.24 3.99 -0.12
C PHE A 108 -6.84 2.90 -1.12
N LYS A 109 -7.34 3.01 -2.33
CA LYS A 109 -6.96 2.16 -3.46
C LYS A 109 -6.29 3.01 -4.54
N ILE A 110 -5.11 2.61 -4.99
CA ILE A 110 -4.39 3.23 -6.13
C ILE A 110 -4.16 2.17 -7.21
N ASN A 111 -4.38 2.55 -8.45
CA ASN A 111 -3.99 1.73 -9.59
C ASN A 111 -2.47 1.85 -9.84
N MET A 112 -1.76 0.72 -9.83
CA MET A 112 -0.30 0.66 -9.98
C MET A 112 0.21 0.87 -11.41
N SER A 113 -0.67 0.87 -12.41
CA SER A 113 -0.28 1.21 -13.78
C SER A 113 0.01 2.70 -14.01
N GLU A 114 -0.26 3.54 -12.99
CA GLU A 114 -0.10 4.99 -13.10
C GLU A 114 1.26 5.47 -12.58
N GLU A 115 1.69 6.63 -13.10
CA GLU A 115 2.85 7.32 -12.54
C GLU A 115 2.53 7.85 -11.16
N THR A 116 3.45 7.58 -10.23
CA THR A 116 3.37 8.02 -8.83
C THR A 116 4.56 8.91 -8.47
N SER A 117 4.51 9.57 -7.32
CA SER A 117 5.63 10.36 -6.84
C SER A 117 6.82 9.46 -6.45
N GLU A 118 8.05 9.98 -6.57
CA GLU A 118 9.27 9.26 -6.18
C GLU A 118 9.24 8.80 -4.71
N LEU A 119 8.71 9.65 -3.83
CA LEU A 119 8.55 9.33 -2.41
C LEU A 119 7.66 8.09 -2.22
N PHE A 120 6.53 8.05 -2.92
CA PHE A 120 5.57 6.95 -2.82
C PHE A 120 6.11 5.66 -3.46
N GLU A 121 6.78 5.77 -4.62
CA GLU A 121 7.47 4.64 -5.26
C GLU A 121 8.54 4.02 -4.35
N THR A 122 9.32 4.85 -3.67
CA THR A 122 10.35 4.38 -2.73
C THR A 122 9.70 3.64 -1.56
N ALA A 123 8.61 4.16 -1.01
CA ALA A 123 7.89 3.52 0.08
C ALA A 123 7.29 2.17 -0.35
N ILE A 124 6.68 2.10 -1.54
CA ILE A 124 6.16 0.86 -2.11
C ILE A 124 7.27 -0.17 -2.25
N LYS A 125 8.37 0.17 -2.90
CA LYS A 125 9.49 -0.75 -3.13
C LYS A 125 10.04 -1.29 -1.82
N THR A 126 10.19 -0.44 -0.80
CA THR A 126 10.72 -0.88 0.50
C THR A 126 9.75 -1.84 1.20
N ASN A 127 8.44 -1.58 1.16
CA ASN A 127 7.45 -2.48 1.75
C ASN A 127 7.39 -3.81 0.99
N ILE A 128 7.35 -3.79 -0.33
CA ILE A 128 7.35 -5.00 -1.16
C ILE A 128 8.60 -5.85 -0.87
N LEU A 129 9.76 -5.22 -0.79
CA LEU A 129 11.02 -5.90 -0.48
C LEU A 129 10.98 -6.54 0.90
N HIS A 130 10.48 -5.81 1.90
CA HIS A 130 10.35 -6.31 3.27
C HIS A 130 9.43 -7.52 3.35
N ASP A 131 8.22 -7.41 2.80
CA ASP A 131 7.22 -8.48 2.84
C ASP A 131 7.71 -9.72 2.08
N THR A 132 8.39 -9.52 0.96
CA THR A 132 8.99 -10.61 0.19
C THR A 132 10.12 -11.29 0.95
N ASP A 133 11.01 -10.53 1.61
CA ASP A 133 12.10 -11.10 2.42
C ASP A 133 11.54 -11.93 3.59
N LEU A 134 10.46 -11.47 4.24
CA LEU A 134 9.78 -12.23 5.29
C LEU A 134 9.21 -13.54 4.77
N LEU A 135 8.49 -13.51 3.67
CA LEU A 135 7.90 -14.71 3.06
C LEU A 135 8.97 -15.73 2.67
N ILE A 136 10.05 -15.29 2.02
CA ILE A 136 11.15 -16.18 1.62
C ILE A 136 11.85 -16.77 2.83
N LYS A 137 12.10 -15.99 3.88
CA LYS A 137 12.66 -16.50 5.14
C LYS A 137 11.79 -17.57 5.77
N GLU A 138 10.47 -17.36 5.81
CA GLU A 138 9.52 -18.35 6.32
C GLU A 138 9.63 -19.66 5.53
N LYS A 139 9.61 -19.58 4.21
CA LYS A 139 9.73 -20.76 3.34
C LYS A 139 11.07 -21.48 3.45
N LEU A 140 12.17 -20.77 3.61
CA LEU A 140 13.48 -21.37 3.84
C LEU A 140 13.57 -22.04 5.21
N LEU A 141 12.96 -21.46 6.25
CA LEU A 141 12.88 -22.06 7.59
C LEU A 141 12.03 -23.33 7.59
N GLU A 142 10.90 -23.34 6.85
CA GLU A 142 10.10 -24.54 6.64
C GLU A 142 10.96 -25.65 5.99
N ALA A 143 11.66 -25.35 4.89
CA ALA A 143 12.53 -26.31 4.23
C ALA A 143 13.65 -26.83 5.15
N ALA A 144 14.27 -25.94 5.93
CA ALA A 144 15.31 -26.32 6.88
C ALA A 144 14.77 -27.22 8.00
N SER A 145 13.54 -26.99 8.49
CA SER A 145 12.89 -27.84 9.49
C SER A 145 12.60 -29.25 8.96
N ASP A 146 12.38 -29.38 7.67
CA ASP A 146 12.22 -30.66 6.96
C ASP A 146 13.54 -31.33 6.58
N GLY A 147 14.68 -30.73 6.96
CA GLY A 147 16.02 -31.24 6.62
C GLY A 147 16.43 -31.01 5.16
N VAL A 148 15.76 -30.12 4.45
CA VAL A 148 16.01 -29.84 3.03
C VAL A 148 16.84 -28.57 2.91
N ASN A 149 18.00 -28.67 2.23
CA ASN A 149 18.90 -27.53 1.98
C ASN A 149 18.97 -27.09 0.52
N ASN A 150 18.21 -27.73 -0.35
CA ASN A 150 18.04 -27.33 -1.76
C ASN A 150 16.67 -27.82 -2.27
N GLY A 151 16.08 -27.09 -3.18
CA GLY A 151 14.79 -27.48 -3.75
C GLY A 151 14.06 -26.37 -4.48
N LYS A 152 12.81 -26.66 -4.81
CA LYS A 152 11.87 -25.70 -5.38
C LYS A 152 10.64 -25.62 -4.49
N GLN A 153 10.20 -24.44 -4.15
CA GLN A 153 8.98 -24.19 -3.38
C GLN A 153 8.05 -23.23 -4.12
N SER A 154 6.74 -23.50 -4.00
CA SER A 154 5.71 -22.61 -4.50
C SER A 154 5.56 -21.39 -3.59
N LEU A 155 5.37 -20.22 -4.20
CA LEU A 155 5.02 -18.96 -3.54
C LEU A 155 3.55 -18.62 -3.79
N MET A 156 2.69 -19.65 -3.82
CA MET A 156 1.24 -19.52 -4.00
C MET A 156 0.52 -19.95 -2.73
N ASP A 157 -0.62 -19.30 -2.46
CA ASP A 157 -1.53 -19.70 -1.38
C ASP A 157 -2.41 -20.91 -1.77
N TYR A 158 -3.25 -21.36 -0.83
CA TYR A 158 -4.20 -22.47 -1.06
C TYR A 158 -5.24 -22.20 -2.16
N CYS A 159 -5.48 -20.95 -2.47
CA CYS A 159 -6.40 -20.53 -3.53
C CYS A 159 -5.72 -20.41 -4.90
N GLY A 160 -4.43 -20.74 -5.00
CA GLY A 160 -3.63 -20.55 -6.20
C GLY A 160 -3.29 -19.10 -6.46
N CYS A 161 -3.37 -18.25 -5.45
CA CYS A 161 -2.96 -16.85 -5.52
C CYS A 161 -1.50 -16.72 -5.17
N SER A 162 -0.75 -15.90 -5.92
CA SER A 162 0.65 -15.64 -5.60
C SER A 162 0.77 -14.94 -4.25
N LEU A 163 1.53 -15.53 -3.34
CA LEU A 163 1.96 -14.89 -2.11
C LEU A 163 3.10 -13.88 -2.39
N PHE A 164 3.72 -14.00 -3.55
CA PHE A 164 4.75 -13.11 -4.01
C PHE A 164 4.10 -11.83 -4.57
N PRO A 165 4.48 -10.63 -4.10
CA PRO A 165 3.93 -9.38 -4.59
C PRO A 165 4.40 -9.09 -6.02
N LEU A 166 3.79 -9.79 -6.99
CA LEU A 166 4.06 -9.60 -8.40
C LEU A 166 3.31 -8.35 -8.88
N TYR A 167 3.92 -7.21 -8.70
CA TYR A 167 3.56 -6.02 -9.45
C TYR A 167 4.31 -6.08 -10.77
N ASP A 168 3.63 -6.17 -11.89
CA ASP A 168 4.26 -6.20 -13.21
C ASP A 168 5.34 -5.13 -13.35
N ARG A 169 5.08 -3.96 -12.82
CA ARG A 169 5.99 -2.81 -12.82
C ARG A 169 7.26 -2.99 -11.98
N HIS A 170 7.21 -3.78 -10.92
CA HIS A 170 8.32 -3.92 -9.96
C HIS A 170 8.91 -5.34 -9.92
N SER A 171 8.31 -6.28 -10.62
CA SER A 171 8.66 -7.71 -10.54
C SER A 171 10.13 -7.97 -10.87
N GLN A 172 10.64 -7.38 -11.95
CA GLN A 172 12.02 -7.56 -12.35
C GLN A 172 13.01 -6.94 -11.34
N TRP A 173 12.74 -5.73 -10.89
CA TRP A 173 13.55 -5.07 -9.87
C TRP A 173 13.56 -5.87 -8.55
N LEU A 174 12.40 -6.36 -8.12
CA LEU A 174 12.24 -7.12 -6.89
C LEU A 174 13.02 -8.44 -6.96
N LYS A 175 12.88 -9.17 -8.08
CA LYS A 175 13.63 -10.40 -8.35
C LYS A 175 15.12 -10.16 -8.20
N GLU A 176 15.68 -9.22 -8.96
CA GLU A 176 17.12 -8.93 -8.93
C GLU A 176 17.60 -8.49 -7.55
N THR A 177 16.80 -7.71 -6.83
CA THR A 177 17.16 -7.21 -5.51
C THR A 177 17.18 -8.34 -4.48
N ILE A 178 16.16 -9.20 -4.48
CA ILE A 178 16.05 -10.34 -3.56
C ILE A 178 17.17 -11.39 -3.86
N GLU A 179 17.36 -11.75 -5.11
CA GLU A 179 18.39 -12.73 -5.48
C GLU A 179 19.78 -12.27 -5.00
N LYS A 180 20.15 -11.01 -5.22
CA LYS A 180 21.40 -10.42 -4.70
C LYS A 180 21.46 -10.38 -3.17
N LEU A 181 20.36 -10.08 -2.52
CA LEU A 181 20.28 -10.05 -1.05
C LEU A 181 20.58 -11.43 -0.46
N TYR A 182 20.02 -12.48 -1.03
CA TYR A 182 20.24 -13.85 -0.55
C TYR A 182 21.61 -14.40 -0.95
N GLU A 183 22.10 -14.05 -2.11
CA GLU A 183 23.50 -14.38 -2.50
C GLU A 183 24.50 -13.79 -1.50
N SER A 184 24.30 -12.54 -1.05
CA SER A 184 25.16 -11.91 -0.03
C SER A 184 25.09 -12.62 1.34
N ARG A 185 24.05 -13.41 1.59
CA ARG A 185 23.88 -14.25 2.79
C ARG A 185 24.39 -15.68 2.61
N GLY A 186 24.99 -16.00 1.47
CA GLY A 186 25.50 -17.35 1.15
C GLY A 186 24.43 -18.34 0.71
N ILE A 187 23.25 -17.85 0.33
CA ILE A 187 22.11 -18.64 -0.15
C ILE A 187 21.95 -18.38 -1.64
N SER A 188 22.05 -19.41 -2.47
CA SER A 188 21.66 -19.33 -3.88
C SER A 188 20.15 -19.35 -3.96
N LEU A 189 19.55 -18.28 -4.45
CA LEU A 189 18.10 -18.13 -4.61
C LEU A 189 17.79 -17.68 -6.04
N LYS A 190 16.81 -18.32 -6.67
CA LYS A 190 16.27 -17.90 -7.97
C LYS A 190 14.76 -17.80 -7.86
N LEU A 191 14.22 -16.66 -8.24
CA LEU A 191 12.79 -16.42 -8.27
C LEU A 191 12.23 -16.58 -9.69
N ASN A 192 11.16 -17.36 -9.81
CA ASN A 192 10.37 -17.41 -11.03
C ASN A 192 9.15 -16.51 -10.87
N THR A 193 9.04 -15.48 -11.72
CA THR A 193 7.94 -14.50 -11.67
C THR A 193 6.75 -14.90 -12.53
N GLU A 194 6.92 -15.81 -13.50
CA GLU A 194 5.82 -16.33 -14.33
C GLU A 194 5.03 -17.40 -13.58
N GLU A 195 5.75 -18.33 -12.93
CA GLU A 195 5.19 -19.30 -11.99
C GLU A 195 5.68 -18.94 -10.60
N PRO A 196 4.86 -18.29 -9.74
CA PRO A 196 5.32 -17.84 -8.43
C PRO A 196 5.97 -18.95 -7.62
N SER A 197 7.28 -19.07 -7.76
CA SER A 197 8.08 -20.11 -7.11
C SER A 197 9.50 -19.63 -6.87
N MET A 198 10.18 -20.28 -5.93
CA MET A 198 11.60 -20.07 -5.68
C MET A 198 12.36 -21.37 -5.78
N GLU A 199 13.55 -21.33 -6.37
CA GLU A 199 14.57 -22.37 -6.28
C GLU A 199 15.67 -21.90 -5.36
N PHE A 200 16.12 -22.75 -4.45
CA PHE A 200 17.09 -22.37 -3.43
C PHE A 200 18.11 -23.47 -3.17
N SER A 201 19.30 -23.05 -2.73
CA SER A 201 20.29 -23.94 -2.14
C SER A 201 21.21 -23.20 -1.18
N TRP A 202 21.61 -23.86 -0.09
CA TRP A 202 22.65 -23.40 0.83
C TRP A 202 23.54 -24.58 1.26
N LYS A 203 24.74 -24.24 1.78
CA LYS A 203 25.71 -25.23 2.27
C LYS A 203 25.55 -25.48 3.75
#